data_b869561626fe66d3b7fbcd917672ef8a
#
_entry.id   b869561626fe66d3b7fbcd917672ef8a
#
_cell.length_a   1.000
_cell.length_b   1.000
_cell.length_c   1.000
_cell.angle_alpha   90.00
_cell.angle_beta   90.00
_cell.angle_gamma   90.00
#
_symmetry.space_group_name_H-M   'P 1'
#
loop_
_entity.id
_entity.type
_entity.pdbx_description
1 polymer ?
#
loop_
_entity_poly.entity_id
_entity_poly.type
_entity_poly.pdbx_seq_one_letter_code
_entity_poly.pdbx_strand_id
1 'polypeptide(L)'
;MTHILGLSCRSHDAAVAAIRDDELVFATHCERYSRRKNDAALSPQALSAALTHLDRVDEVVYYERPLLKRTRQLRSGQLGLAADRVGLRAYLRRFPQLRGARVHSVDHHHSHAAGGYYTSGLPEAAVVVVDGIGEWNTISLWRGRGDRLDRVATVNYPHSIGLLYSAFTQRAGFKPNEEEYIMMGLAAYGTPDLAEVIWQDFVRRADWPHFRLSRSVHRGIADWRPELTDPATLAASAQEVTERLLDGLFAWAAKETGSRNLVFSGGVALNCAYNTRLARSGLFDTIWIMPSPGDAGSSVGSALAHLGRHIRWPGPYLGHDIERQPDPEDAFKRLIRGEVLALAHGQAEFGPRALGNRSLLADPRPATAKRRVNEIKRREPFRPFAPIVLEEHAHAYFDLPVPTSPYMQFVGTARDPGAHLAVCHVDGTSRVQTVNRRQNPFLYTLLRRFNEETGCPMLLNTSLNIKGEPLVNTAEDAARFGKLHGIPVL
;
A
#
# COMPACT_ATOMS: atom_id res chain seq x y z
N MET A 1 -17.04 -23.13 -14.30
CA MET A 1 -16.98 -21.87 -13.51
C MET A 1 -16.29 -22.17 -12.20
N THR A 2 -15.19 -21.49 -11.89
CA THR A 2 -14.39 -21.71 -10.69
C THR A 2 -14.49 -20.48 -9.79
N HIS A 3 -14.92 -20.70 -8.54
CA HIS A 3 -15.06 -19.63 -7.55
C HIS A 3 -13.97 -19.77 -6.49
N ILE A 4 -13.03 -18.82 -6.49
CA ILE A 4 -11.85 -18.84 -5.62
C ILE A 4 -11.97 -17.71 -4.59
N LEU A 5 -11.74 -18.06 -3.33
CA LEU A 5 -11.60 -17.12 -2.24
C LEU A 5 -10.14 -17.07 -1.80
N GLY A 6 -9.47 -15.95 -2.04
CA GLY A 6 -8.12 -15.70 -1.57
C GLY A 6 -8.12 -15.06 -0.19
N LEU A 7 -7.28 -15.54 0.71
CA LEU A 7 -7.21 -15.08 2.10
C LEU A 7 -5.79 -14.70 2.52
N SER A 8 -5.66 -13.51 3.09
CA SER A 8 -4.52 -13.11 3.92
C SER A 8 -5.03 -12.89 5.34
N CYS A 9 -4.50 -13.60 6.33
CA CYS A 9 -4.88 -13.43 7.73
C CYS A 9 -3.91 -14.14 8.69
N ARG A 10 -4.10 -13.96 10.01
CA ARG A 10 -3.31 -14.57 11.10
C ARG A 10 -1.88 -14.02 11.24
N SER A 11 -1.56 -12.92 10.60
CA SER A 11 -0.30 -12.19 10.80
C SER A 11 -0.60 -10.74 11.16
N HIS A 12 -0.81 -9.89 10.18
CA HIS A 12 -1.35 -8.54 10.24
C HIS A 12 -2.14 -8.31 8.94
N ASP A 13 -2.90 -7.23 8.85
CA ASP A 13 -3.60 -6.77 7.65
C ASP A 13 -4.45 -7.86 6.96
N ALA A 14 -5.31 -8.53 7.74
CA ALA A 14 -6.19 -9.53 7.17
C ALA A 14 -7.06 -8.97 6.04
N ALA A 15 -7.17 -9.73 4.96
CA ALA A 15 -7.93 -9.36 3.77
C ALA A 15 -8.56 -10.57 3.09
N VAL A 16 -9.59 -10.30 2.32
CA VAL A 16 -10.36 -11.28 1.53
C VAL A 16 -10.45 -10.79 0.10
N ALA A 17 -10.30 -11.70 -0.87
CA ALA A 17 -10.54 -11.46 -2.27
C ALA A 17 -11.39 -12.56 -2.88
N ALA A 18 -12.35 -12.22 -3.74
CA ALA A 18 -13.21 -13.15 -4.47
C ALA A 18 -12.93 -13.08 -5.97
N ILE A 19 -12.62 -14.21 -6.57
CA ILE A 19 -12.46 -14.38 -8.00
C ILE A 19 -13.57 -15.34 -8.48
N ARG A 20 -14.35 -14.88 -9.45
CA ARG A 20 -15.35 -15.66 -10.16
C ARG A 20 -14.88 -15.84 -11.59
N ASP A 21 -14.62 -17.08 -11.98
CA ASP A 21 -13.95 -17.45 -13.22
C ASP A 21 -12.57 -16.75 -13.34
N ASP A 22 -12.42 -15.76 -14.20
CA ASP A 22 -11.19 -15.00 -14.41
C ASP A 22 -11.35 -13.52 -14.00
N GLU A 23 -12.42 -13.20 -13.26
CA GLU A 23 -12.73 -11.84 -12.85
C GLU A 23 -12.53 -11.67 -11.33
N LEU A 24 -11.74 -10.68 -10.94
CA LEU A 24 -11.65 -10.20 -9.58
C LEU A 24 -12.88 -9.34 -9.29
N VAL A 25 -13.87 -9.93 -8.58
CA VAL A 25 -15.18 -9.30 -8.36
C VAL A 25 -15.28 -8.56 -7.03
N PHE A 26 -14.41 -8.88 -6.06
CA PHE A 26 -14.41 -8.22 -4.75
C PHE A 26 -13.04 -8.38 -4.07
N ALA A 27 -12.59 -7.34 -3.35
CA ALA A 27 -11.47 -7.44 -2.43
C ALA A 27 -11.58 -6.37 -1.31
N THR A 28 -11.29 -6.77 -0.08
CA THR A 28 -11.39 -5.86 1.06
C THR A 28 -10.45 -6.21 2.21
N HIS A 29 -10.07 -5.20 3.00
CA HIS A 29 -9.36 -5.37 4.26
C HIS A 29 -10.35 -5.71 5.38
N CYS A 30 -10.03 -6.68 6.24
CA CYS A 30 -10.86 -7.06 7.38
C CYS A 30 -10.97 -5.96 8.43
N GLU A 31 -9.94 -5.13 8.60
CA GLU A 31 -9.92 -3.99 9.51
C GLU A 31 -11.09 -3.03 9.30
N ARG A 32 -11.56 -2.90 8.05
CA ARG A 32 -12.67 -2.00 7.69
C ARG A 32 -14.01 -2.44 8.27
N TYR A 33 -14.16 -3.74 8.49
CA TYR A 33 -15.36 -4.35 9.09
C TYR A 33 -15.23 -4.51 10.61
N SER A 34 -14.07 -4.94 11.09
CA SER A 34 -13.82 -5.11 12.52
C SER A 34 -13.59 -3.79 13.26
N ARG A 35 -13.33 -2.71 12.53
CA ARG A 35 -12.94 -1.38 13.03
C ARG A 35 -11.69 -1.39 13.91
N ARG A 36 -10.84 -2.40 13.76
CA ARG A 36 -9.54 -2.53 14.43
C ARG A 36 -8.43 -2.42 13.41
N LYS A 37 -7.56 -1.40 13.57
CA LYS A 37 -6.44 -1.16 12.66
C LYS A 37 -5.50 -2.35 12.62
N ASN A 38 -5.05 -2.73 11.40
CA ASN A 38 -4.16 -3.86 11.13
C ASN A 38 -4.67 -5.21 11.75
N ASP A 39 -5.99 -5.42 11.77
CA ASP A 39 -6.57 -6.64 12.34
C ASP A 39 -6.04 -7.88 11.62
N ALA A 40 -5.46 -8.80 12.40
CA ALA A 40 -4.93 -10.06 11.92
C ALA A 40 -6.01 -11.13 11.68
N ALA A 41 -7.21 -10.93 12.25
CA ALA A 41 -8.29 -11.91 12.20
C ALA A 41 -9.12 -11.78 10.92
N LEU A 42 -9.49 -12.90 10.33
CA LEU A 42 -10.51 -12.94 9.28
C LEU A 42 -11.84 -12.47 9.86
N SER A 43 -12.37 -11.36 9.33
CA SER A 43 -13.66 -10.82 9.75
C SER A 43 -14.81 -11.64 9.14
N PRO A 44 -15.77 -12.15 9.97
CA PRO A 44 -16.96 -12.81 9.44
C PRO A 44 -17.78 -11.93 8.50
N GLN A 45 -17.84 -10.61 8.78
CA GLN A 45 -18.57 -9.64 7.97
C GLN A 45 -17.88 -9.40 6.63
N ALA A 46 -16.52 -9.27 6.60
CA ALA A 46 -15.76 -9.14 5.36
C ALA A 46 -15.90 -10.42 4.52
N LEU A 47 -15.87 -11.59 5.14
CA LEU A 47 -16.11 -12.86 4.47
C LEU A 47 -17.52 -12.92 3.89
N SER A 48 -18.55 -12.57 4.66
CA SER A 48 -19.93 -12.55 4.17
C SER A 48 -20.09 -11.59 3.00
N ALA A 49 -19.47 -10.40 3.04
CA ALA A 49 -19.49 -9.45 1.92
C ALA A 49 -18.82 -10.04 0.66
N ALA A 50 -17.70 -10.73 0.79
CA ALA A 50 -17.05 -11.39 -0.36
C ALA A 50 -17.95 -12.48 -0.97
N LEU A 51 -18.68 -13.21 -0.14
CA LEU A 51 -19.53 -14.33 -0.57
C LEU A 51 -20.80 -13.86 -1.32
N THR A 52 -21.24 -12.60 -1.16
CA THR A 52 -22.35 -12.08 -1.96
C THR A 52 -22.02 -11.97 -3.46
N HIS A 53 -20.73 -12.00 -3.81
CA HIS A 53 -20.23 -11.95 -5.19
C HIS A 53 -19.96 -13.32 -5.80
N LEU A 54 -20.14 -14.41 -5.03
CA LEU A 54 -19.90 -15.79 -5.43
C LEU A 54 -21.16 -16.63 -5.17
N ASP A 55 -21.56 -17.48 -6.14
CA ASP A 55 -22.68 -18.41 -5.95
C ASP A 55 -22.35 -19.54 -4.97
N ARG A 56 -21.05 -19.89 -4.89
CA ARG A 56 -20.48 -20.91 -4.00
C ARG A 56 -18.99 -20.63 -3.80
N VAL A 57 -18.32 -21.37 -2.93
CA VAL A 57 -16.84 -21.35 -2.82
C VAL A 57 -16.33 -22.75 -3.17
N ASP A 58 -15.63 -22.85 -4.30
CA ASP A 58 -15.00 -24.11 -4.71
C ASP A 58 -13.63 -24.27 -4.01
N GLU A 59 -12.88 -23.18 -3.92
CA GLU A 59 -11.52 -23.20 -3.41
C GLU A 59 -11.23 -22.00 -2.51
N VAL A 60 -10.53 -22.27 -1.41
CA VAL A 60 -9.96 -21.26 -0.51
C VAL A 60 -8.45 -21.32 -0.62
N VAL A 61 -7.81 -20.23 -0.97
CA VAL A 61 -6.36 -20.16 -1.12
C VAL A 61 -5.77 -19.20 -0.10
N TYR A 62 -4.91 -19.74 0.75
CA TYR A 62 -4.25 -19.01 1.81
C TYR A 62 -2.86 -18.53 1.35
N TYR A 63 -2.48 -17.31 1.70
CA TYR A 63 -1.38 -16.57 1.14
C TYR A 63 0.03 -16.99 1.59
N GLU A 64 0.16 -17.88 2.58
CA GLU A 64 1.45 -18.36 3.09
C GLU A 64 1.40 -19.85 3.45
N ARG A 65 2.56 -20.48 3.62
CA ARG A 65 2.70 -21.88 4.06
C ARG A 65 2.88 -21.95 5.59
N PRO A 66 1.84 -22.27 6.37
CA PRO A 66 1.87 -22.18 7.84
C PRO A 66 2.99 -22.99 8.49
N LEU A 67 3.33 -24.17 7.94
CA LEU A 67 4.40 -25.02 8.50
C LEU A 67 5.78 -24.35 8.33
N LEU A 68 6.07 -23.76 7.18
CA LEU A 68 7.34 -23.06 6.94
C LEU A 68 7.46 -21.83 7.84
N LYS A 69 6.39 -21.06 8.00
CA LYS A 69 6.34 -19.94 8.94
C LYS A 69 6.66 -20.38 10.36
N ARG A 70 6.04 -21.47 10.81
CA ARG A 70 6.27 -22.02 12.15
C ARG A 70 7.72 -22.47 12.37
N THR A 71 8.35 -23.11 11.38
CA THR A 71 9.77 -23.51 11.49
C THR A 71 10.69 -22.29 11.63
N ARG A 72 10.41 -21.21 10.89
CA ARG A 72 11.14 -19.96 11.05
C ARG A 72 10.93 -19.35 12.45
N GLN A 73 9.69 -19.28 12.93
CA GLN A 73 9.37 -18.73 14.25
C GLN A 73 10.10 -19.49 15.38
N LEU A 74 10.14 -20.82 15.30
CA LEU A 74 10.92 -21.63 16.23
C LEU A 74 12.41 -21.30 16.18
N ARG A 75 12.99 -21.23 14.98
CA ARG A 75 14.42 -20.92 14.79
C ARG A 75 14.80 -19.51 15.20
N SER A 76 13.87 -18.55 15.08
CA SER A 76 14.08 -17.15 15.49
C SER A 76 13.78 -16.89 16.97
N GLY A 77 13.46 -17.92 17.76
CA GLY A 77 13.15 -17.82 19.19
C GLY A 77 11.78 -17.17 19.49
N GLN A 78 10.87 -17.14 18.53
CA GLN A 78 9.50 -16.63 18.67
C GLN A 78 8.56 -17.75 19.19
N LEU A 79 8.91 -18.36 20.32
CA LEU A 79 8.23 -19.55 20.85
C LEU A 79 6.74 -19.33 21.11
N GLY A 80 6.35 -18.14 21.60
CA GLY A 80 4.94 -17.78 21.82
C GLY A 80 4.10 -17.82 20.55
N LEU A 81 4.62 -17.26 19.43
CA LEU A 81 3.95 -17.28 18.13
C LEU A 81 3.95 -18.68 17.51
N ALA A 82 5.03 -19.42 17.69
CA ALA A 82 5.13 -20.82 17.21
C ALA A 82 4.21 -21.77 18.00
N ALA A 83 3.79 -21.40 19.21
CA ALA A 83 2.89 -22.18 20.05
C ALA A 83 1.42 -22.10 19.63
N ASP A 84 1.04 -21.21 18.69
CA ASP A 84 -0.31 -21.22 18.12
C ASP A 84 -0.54 -22.57 17.40
N ARG A 85 -1.23 -23.48 18.10
CA ARG A 85 -1.48 -24.87 17.68
C ARG A 85 -2.67 -24.99 16.73
N VAL A 86 -3.43 -23.91 16.50
CA VAL A 86 -4.60 -23.97 15.64
C VAL A 86 -4.15 -24.01 14.18
N GLY A 87 -4.17 -25.19 13.58
CA GLY A 87 -3.87 -25.35 12.16
C GLY A 87 -4.84 -24.55 11.26
N LEU A 88 -4.41 -24.19 10.05
CA LEU A 88 -5.21 -23.41 9.10
C LEU A 88 -6.61 -24.00 8.89
N ARG A 89 -6.71 -25.30 8.63
CA ARG A 89 -8.00 -25.98 8.44
C ARG A 89 -8.91 -25.89 9.68
N ALA A 90 -8.35 -26.01 10.88
CA ALA A 90 -9.11 -25.88 12.13
C ALA A 90 -9.56 -24.43 12.37
N TYR A 91 -8.73 -23.44 11.98
CA TYR A 91 -9.10 -22.03 11.99
C TYR A 91 -10.28 -21.75 11.04
N LEU A 92 -10.20 -22.23 9.78
CA LEU A 92 -11.24 -22.00 8.77
C LEU A 92 -12.55 -22.73 9.09
N ARG A 93 -12.55 -23.83 9.86
CA ARG A 93 -13.78 -24.49 10.34
C ARG A 93 -14.67 -23.60 11.20
N ARG A 94 -14.14 -22.50 11.76
CA ARG A 94 -14.92 -21.49 12.50
C ARG A 94 -15.88 -20.70 11.60
N PHE A 95 -15.69 -20.80 10.28
CA PHE A 95 -16.49 -20.13 9.27
C PHE A 95 -17.34 -21.16 8.51
N PRO A 96 -18.61 -21.37 8.93
CA PRO A 96 -19.47 -22.39 8.31
C PRO A 96 -19.66 -22.22 6.81
N GLN A 97 -19.57 -20.98 6.33
CA GLN A 97 -19.70 -20.62 4.91
C GLN A 97 -18.60 -21.24 4.01
N LEU A 98 -17.47 -21.65 4.60
CA LEU A 98 -16.34 -22.26 3.89
C LEU A 98 -16.36 -23.79 3.94
N ARG A 99 -17.43 -24.39 4.48
CA ARG A 99 -17.58 -25.85 4.52
C ARG A 99 -17.70 -26.42 3.10
N GLY A 100 -16.91 -27.46 2.83
CA GLY A 100 -16.90 -28.11 1.51
C GLY A 100 -15.89 -27.53 0.52
N ALA A 101 -15.38 -26.34 0.74
CA ALA A 101 -14.34 -25.75 -0.11
C ALA A 101 -13.00 -26.49 0.05
N ARG A 102 -12.28 -26.67 -1.06
CA ARG A 102 -10.91 -27.17 -1.05
C ARG A 102 -9.96 -26.09 -0.53
N VAL A 103 -9.12 -26.43 0.45
CA VAL A 103 -8.20 -25.47 1.08
C VAL A 103 -6.78 -25.69 0.57
N HIS A 104 -6.22 -24.68 -0.04
CA HIS A 104 -4.85 -24.60 -0.55
C HIS A 104 -4.05 -23.56 0.22
N SER A 105 -2.73 -23.62 0.12
CA SER A 105 -1.83 -22.57 0.56
C SER A 105 -0.70 -22.40 -0.43
N VAL A 106 -0.30 -21.16 -0.70
CA VAL A 106 0.81 -20.81 -1.59
C VAL A 106 1.97 -20.24 -0.78
N ASP A 107 3.12 -20.10 -1.40
CA ASP A 107 4.27 -19.41 -0.81
C ASP A 107 3.98 -17.91 -0.69
N HIS A 108 4.36 -17.28 0.42
CA HIS A 108 4.07 -15.88 0.72
C HIS A 108 4.61 -14.94 -0.39
N HIS A 109 5.88 -15.08 -0.76
CA HIS A 109 6.44 -14.27 -1.83
C HIS A 109 5.87 -14.60 -3.22
N HIS A 110 5.39 -15.85 -3.42
CA HIS A 110 4.65 -16.18 -4.64
C HIS A 110 3.30 -15.45 -4.69
N SER A 111 2.61 -15.32 -3.55
CA SER A 111 1.36 -14.55 -3.50
C SER A 111 1.58 -13.07 -3.85
N HIS A 112 2.63 -12.44 -3.31
CA HIS A 112 2.99 -11.06 -3.68
C HIS A 112 3.34 -10.94 -5.17
N ALA A 113 4.19 -11.85 -5.68
CA ALA A 113 4.62 -11.82 -7.07
C ALA A 113 3.44 -12.02 -8.05
N ALA A 114 2.59 -13.00 -7.76
CA ALA A 114 1.39 -13.30 -8.57
C ALA A 114 0.37 -12.16 -8.54
N GLY A 115 0.12 -11.58 -7.35
CA GLY A 115 -0.77 -10.41 -7.19
C GLY A 115 -0.32 -9.23 -8.04
N GLY A 116 0.96 -8.93 -8.02
CA GLY A 116 1.54 -7.88 -8.88
C GLY A 116 1.52 -8.25 -10.35
N TYR A 117 2.06 -9.41 -10.71
CA TYR A 117 2.27 -9.77 -12.11
C TYR A 117 0.98 -10.04 -12.87
N TYR A 118 0.09 -10.88 -12.33
CA TYR A 118 -1.13 -11.27 -13.04
C TYR A 118 -2.21 -10.16 -13.08
N THR A 119 -2.03 -9.07 -12.32
CA THR A 119 -2.86 -7.85 -12.45
C THR A 119 -2.25 -6.79 -13.35
N SER A 120 -0.97 -6.93 -13.74
CA SER A 120 -0.25 -5.90 -14.49
C SER A 120 -0.66 -5.78 -15.95
N GLY A 121 -1.13 -6.88 -16.56
CA GLY A 121 -1.37 -6.97 -18.00
C GLY A 121 -0.08 -6.99 -18.84
N LEU A 122 1.09 -7.06 -18.22
CA LEU A 122 2.38 -7.07 -18.92
C LEU A 122 2.69 -8.48 -19.44
N PRO A 123 3.05 -8.64 -20.73
CA PRO A 123 3.35 -9.94 -21.30
C PRO A 123 4.65 -10.56 -20.75
N GLU A 124 5.57 -9.71 -20.30
CA GLU A 124 6.79 -10.08 -19.59
C GLU A 124 7.18 -9.01 -18.59
N ALA A 125 7.82 -9.40 -17.49
CA ALA A 125 8.34 -8.46 -16.49
C ALA A 125 9.42 -9.09 -15.62
N ALA A 126 10.35 -8.25 -15.12
CA ALA A 126 11.03 -8.51 -13.88
C ALA A 126 10.02 -8.31 -12.74
N VAL A 127 9.84 -9.31 -11.86
CA VAL A 127 8.93 -9.18 -10.71
C VAL A 127 9.76 -9.23 -9.44
N VAL A 128 9.83 -8.10 -8.74
CA VAL A 128 10.63 -7.93 -7.52
C VAL A 128 9.69 -7.82 -6.33
N VAL A 129 9.86 -8.70 -5.36
CA VAL A 129 9.16 -8.65 -4.08
C VAL A 129 10.15 -8.25 -2.99
N VAL A 130 9.87 -7.16 -2.27
CA VAL A 130 10.65 -6.73 -1.10
C VAL A 130 9.70 -6.52 0.06
N ASP A 131 9.87 -7.34 1.07
CA ASP A 131 8.97 -7.38 2.21
C ASP A 131 9.72 -7.36 3.55
N GLY A 132 8.99 -7.23 4.65
CA GLY A 132 9.54 -7.41 5.98
C GLY A 132 10.03 -8.84 6.16
N ILE A 133 9.11 -9.77 6.12
CA ILE A 133 9.39 -11.21 6.21
C ILE A 133 8.17 -12.06 5.87
N GLY A 134 8.30 -12.94 4.88
CA GLY A 134 7.36 -14.03 4.63
C GLY A 134 7.61 -15.25 5.55
N GLU A 135 7.52 -16.47 5.01
CA GLU A 135 7.94 -17.65 5.78
C GLU A 135 9.42 -17.58 6.12
N TRP A 136 10.25 -17.47 5.09
CA TRP A 136 11.70 -17.31 5.19
C TRP A 136 12.23 -16.18 4.31
N ASN A 137 11.58 -15.93 3.16
CA ASN A 137 12.01 -14.96 2.19
C ASN A 137 11.74 -13.53 2.68
N THR A 138 12.66 -12.63 2.40
CA THR A 138 12.55 -11.18 2.64
C THR A 138 12.62 -10.40 1.34
N ILE A 139 13.30 -10.98 0.32
CA ILE A 139 13.39 -10.45 -1.03
C ILE A 139 13.32 -11.63 -1.99
N SER A 140 12.62 -11.48 -3.11
CA SER A 140 12.63 -12.45 -4.19
C SER A 140 12.54 -11.76 -5.56
N LEU A 141 13.29 -12.31 -6.52
CA LEU A 141 13.22 -11.95 -7.93
C LEU A 141 12.56 -13.09 -8.71
N TRP A 142 11.61 -12.72 -9.56
CA TRP A 142 10.89 -13.63 -10.44
C TRP A 142 10.96 -13.11 -11.88
N ARG A 143 10.82 -14.01 -12.84
CA ARG A 143 10.66 -13.70 -14.25
C ARG A 143 9.26 -14.09 -14.69
N GLY A 144 8.44 -13.09 -15.06
CA GLY A 144 7.13 -13.29 -15.66
C GLY A 144 7.25 -13.36 -17.19
N ARG A 145 6.63 -14.36 -17.83
CA ARG A 145 6.50 -14.49 -19.29
C ARG A 145 5.19 -15.19 -19.64
N GLY A 146 4.25 -14.46 -20.26
CA GLY A 146 2.89 -14.98 -20.42
C GLY A 146 2.31 -15.38 -19.07
N ASP A 147 1.75 -16.57 -18.96
CA ASP A 147 1.22 -17.10 -17.70
C ASP A 147 2.27 -17.77 -16.80
N ARG A 148 3.55 -17.78 -17.20
CA ARG A 148 4.63 -18.36 -16.39
C ARG A 148 5.22 -17.30 -15.47
N LEU A 149 5.43 -17.69 -14.21
CA LEU A 149 6.06 -16.88 -13.17
C LEU A 149 7.13 -17.72 -12.46
N ASP A 150 8.35 -17.61 -12.95
CA ASP A 150 9.49 -18.44 -12.50
C ASP A 150 10.34 -17.67 -11.50
N ARG A 151 10.59 -18.25 -10.32
CA ARG A 151 11.46 -17.66 -9.30
C ARG A 151 12.94 -17.80 -9.71
N VAL A 152 13.63 -16.66 -9.75
CA VAL A 152 15.04 -16.56 -10.15
C VAL A 152 15.97 -16.63 -8.93
N ALA A 153 15.66 -15.85 -7.88
CA ALA A 153 16.50 -15.78 -6.69
C ALA A 153 15.72 -15.34 -5.45
N THR A 154 16.31 -15.58 -4.27
CA THR A 154 15.76 -15.15 -2.98
C THR A 154 16.84 -14.70 -2.01
N VAL A 155 16.50 -13.73 -1.16
CA VAL A 155 17.21 -13.41 0.08
C VAL A 155 16.33 -13.85 1.24
N ASN A 156 16.95 -14.44 2.25
CA ASN A 156 16.23 -15.02 3.37
C ASN A 156 16.50 -14.27 4.67
N TYR A 157 15.58 -14.41 5.60
CA TYR A 157 15.76 -14.03 7.00
C TYR A 157 17.10 -14.56 7.58
N PRO A 158 17.86 -13.77 8.36
CA PRO A 158 17.48 -12.49 8.97
C PRO A 158 17.79 -11.24 8.13
N HIS A 159 18.22 -11.38 6.88
CA HIS A 159 18.65 -10.29 6.03
C HIS A 159 17.45 -9.67 5.31
N SER A 160 16.98 -8.50 5.75
CA SER A 160 15.76 -7.86 5.25
C SER A 160 15.91 -6.34 5.22
N ILE A 161 15.66 -5.76 4.05
CA ILE A 161 15.55 -4.30 3.90
C ILE A 161 14.29 -3.79 4.62
N GLY A 162 13.17 -4.47 4.49
CA GLY A 162 11.93 -4.08 5.16
C GLY A 162 12.05 -4.06 6.68
N LEU A 163 12.63 -5.12 7.28
CA LEU A 163 12.87 -5.15 8.73
C LEU A 163 13.90 -4.11 9.17
N LEU A 164 14.91 -3.78 8.35
CA LEU A 164 15.85 -2.70 8.64
C LEU A 164 15.11 -1.37 8.70
N TYR A 165 14.25 -1.08 7.72
CA TYR A 165 13.44 0.13 7.70
C TYR A 165 12.49 0.21 8.90
N SER A 166 11.81 -0.88 9.25
CA SER A 166 10.93 -0.96 10.43
C SER A 166 11.69 -0.78 11.75
N ALA A 167 12.92 -1.28 11.85
CA ALA A 167 13.75 -1.09 13.04
C ALA A 167 14.14 0.38 13.23
N PHE A 168 14.44 1.11 12.15
CA PHE A 168 14.67 2.55 12.20
C PHE A 168 13.37 3.34 12.42
N THR A 169 12.22 2.85 11.91
CA THR A 169 10.89 3.40 12.24
C THR A 169 10.67 3.40 13.76
N GLN A 170 10.95 2.26 14.41
CA GLN A 170 10.89 2.17 15.87
C GLN A 170 11.89 3.10 16.56
N ARG A 171 13.11 3.19 16.04
CA ARG A 171 14.18 4.03 16.60
C ARG A 171 13.86 5.52 16.48
N ALA A 172 13.13 5.93 15.44
CA ALA A 172 12.62 7.29 15.25
C ALA A 172 11.37 7.60 16.09
N GLY A 173 10.90 6.66 16.93
CA GLY A 173 9.77 6.84 17.85
C GLY A 173 8.40 6.48 17.28
N PHE A 174 8.35 5.77 16.15
CA PHE A 174 7.10 5.33 15.52
C PHE A 174 6.89 3.83 15.70
N LYS A 175 5.65 3.38 15.44
CA LYS A 175 5.28 1.96 15.57
C LYS A 175 5.78 1.15 14.35
N PRO A 176 6.67 0.16 14.56
CA PRO A 176 7.17 -0.68 13.49
C PRO A 176 6.05 -1.54 12.87
N ASN A 177 6.13 -1.83 11.58
CA ASN A 177 5.15 -2.52 10.75
C ASN A 177 3.79 -1.81 10.60
N GLU A 178 3.69 -0.54 11.01
CA GLU A 178 2.45 0.24 10.90
C GLU A 178 2.69 1.71 10.48
N GLU A 179 3.79 2.33 10.92
CA GLU A 179 4.01 3.77 10.79
C GLU A 179 5.26 4.12 9.96
N GLU A 180 5.78 3.19 9.14
CA GLU A 180 6.89 3.41 8.21
C GLU A 180 6.64 4.61 7.28
N TYR A 181 5.39 4.80 6.88
CA TYR A 181 4.99 5.94 6.04
C TYR A 181 5.08 7.29 6.76
N ILE A 182 5.06 7.31 8.12
CA ILE A 182 5.30 8.53 8.91
C ILE A 182 6.79 8.84 8.92
N MET A 183 7.64 7.82 9.17
CA MET A 183 9.09 7.97 9.10
C MET A 183 9.54 8.43 7.71
N MET A 184 8.99 7.86 6.63
CA MET A 184 9.25 8.30 5.26
C MET A 184 8.93 9.79 5.07
N GLY A 185 7.80 10.26 5.61
CA GLY A 185 7.45 11.68 5.57
C GLY A 185 8.35 12.56 6.43
N LEU A 186 8.85 12.04 7.56
CA LEU A 186 9.76 12.77 8.43
C LEU A 186 11.17 12.92 7.82
N ALA A 187 11.57 11.99 6.95
CA ALA A 187 12.89 12.00 6.31
C ALA A 187 13.21 13.31 5.56
N ALA A 188 12.19 13.99 5.02
CA ALA A 188 12.36 15.27 4.33
C ALA A 188 12.69 16.45 5.26
N TYR A 189 12.59 16.28 6.57
CA TYR A 189 12.94 17.29 7.58
C TYR A 189 14.37 17.13 8.13
N GLY A 190 15.05 16.03 7.82
CA GLY A 190 16.41 15.73 8.27
C GLY A 190 17.41 15.72 7.12
N THR A 191 18.69 15.62 7.51
CA THR A 191 19.80 15.34 6.60
C THR A 191 20.31 13.93 6.79
N PRO A 192 20.80 13.23 5.73
CA PRO A 192 21.23 11.85 5.83
C PRO A 192 22.65 11.67 6.42
N ASP A 193 22.99 12.45 7.42
CA ASP A 193 24.36 12.55 7.98
C ASP A 193 24.84 11.24 8.62
N LEU A 194 23.92 10.35 8.99
CA LEU A 194 24.23 9.04 9.57
C LEU A 194 24.21 7.91 8.54
N ALA A 195 23.99 8.19 7.26
CA ALA A 195 23.84 7.14 6.25
C ALA A 195 25.08 6.24 6.15
N GLU A 196 26.28 6.80 6.15
CA GLU A 196 27.52 6.02 6.12
C GLU A 196 27.72 5.21 7.40
N VAL A 197 27.39 5.76 8.54
CA VAL A 197 27.47 5.06 9.83
C VAL A 197 26.50 3.88 9.86
N ILE A 198 25.27 4.07 9.42
CA ILE A 198 24.26 3.00 9.30
C ILE A 198 24.73 1.94 8.30
N TRP A 199 25.27 2.35 7.15
CA TRP A 199 25.82 1.43 6.16
C TRP A 199 26.91 0.55 6.74
N GLN A 200 27.91 1.13 7.39
CA GLN A 200 29.05 0.41 7.97
C GLN A 200 28.61 -0.54 9.10
N ASP A 201 27.67 -0.11 9.96
CA ASP A 201 27.25 -0.90 11.12
C ASP A 201 26.26 -2.02 10.76
N PHE A 202 25.42 -1.83 9.74
CA PHE A 202 24.35 -2.78 9.42
C PHE A 202 24.53 -3.54 8.11
N VAL A 203 25.23 -3.01 7.10
CA VAL A 203 25.34 -3.64 5.78
C VAL A 203 26.68 -4.38 5.67
N ARG A 204 26.65 -5.70 5.80
CA ARG A 204 27.84 -6.53 5.66
C ARG A 204 28.19 -6.80 4.19
N ARG A 205 27.17 -6.94 3.35
CA ARG A 205 27.32 -7.26 1.93
C ARG A 205 26.13 -6.76 1.13
N ALA A 206 26.37 -6.04 0.04
CA ALA A 206 25.34 -5.44 -0.80
C ALA A 206 25.41 -5.87 -2.27
N ASP A 207 26.21 -6.90 -2.60
CA ASP A 207 26.23 -7.50 -3.92
C ASP A 207 25.07 -8.50 -4.07
N TRP A 208 24.25 -8.30 -5.07
CA TRP A 208 23.07 -9.11 -5.33
C TRP A 208 23.40 -10.38 -6.12
N PRO A 209 22.76 -11.53 -5.79
CA PRO A 209 21.71 -11.75 -4.78
C PRO A 209 22.23 -12.07 -3.36
N HIS A 210 23.48 -11.77 -3.05
CA HIS A 210 24.12 -12.19 -1.80
C HIS A 210 24.05 -11.13 -0.68
N PHE A 211 23.00 -10.29 -0.69
CA PHE A 211 22.76 -9.29 0.36
C PHE A 211 22.80 -9.88 1.78
N ARG A 212 23.56 -9.22 2.66
CA ARG A 212 23.68 -9.63 4.07
C ARG A 212 23.72 -8.40 4.99
N LEU A 213 22.94 -8.46 6.05
CA LEU A 213 23.08 -7.56 7.20
C LEU A 213 24.13 -8.13 8.18
N SER A 214 24.80 -7.22 8.92
CA SER A 214 25.80 -7.58 9.94
C SER A 214 25.18 -8.27 11.15
N ARG A 215 23.90 -7.90 11.48
CA ARG A 215 23.13 -8.49 12.57
C ARG A 215 21.64 -8.58 12.22
N SER A 216 20.89 -9.39 12.97
CA SER A 216 19.44 -9.39 12.88
C SER A 216 18.85 -8.13 13.50
N VAL A 217 17.94 -7.48 12.79
CA VAL A 217 17.22 -6.27 13.22
C VAL A 217 15.77 -6.53 13.61
N HIS A 218 15.34 -7.80 13.61
CA HIS A 218 13.94 -8.18 13.82
C HIS A 218 13.39 -7.81 15.20
N ARG A 219 14.26 -7.67 16.21
CA ARG A 219 13.86 -7.25 17.57
C ARG A 219 14.09 -5.75 17.83
N GLY A 220 14.30 -4.98 16.77
CA GLY A 220 14.66 -3.58 16.85
C GLY A 220 16.16 -3.35 17.03
N ILE A 221 16.53 -2.08 17.19
CA ILE A 221 17.90 -1.60 17.30
C ILE A 221 18.04 -0.56 18.43
N ALA A 222 17.25 -0.69 19.49
CA ALA A 222 17.27 0.28 20.60
C ALA A 222 18.65 0.41 21.29
N ASP A 223 19.46 -0.66 21.24
CA ASP A 223 20.82 -0.73 21.76
C ASP A 223 21.86 -0.04 20.88
N TRP A 224 21.52 0.27 19.61
CA TRP A 224 22.45 0.87 18.68
C TRP A 224 22.54 2.39 18.89
N ARG A 225 23.74 2.88 19.25
CA ARG A 225 24.09 4.28 19.40
C ARG A 225 22.97 5.10 20.07
N PRO A 226 22.65 4.81 21.36
CA PRO A 226 21.50 5.41 22.05
C PRO A 226 21.60 6.93 22.19
N GLU A 227 22.79 7.51 22.03
CA GLU A 227 23.06 8.95 21.99
C GLU A 227 22.50 9.65 20.75
N LEU A 228 22.24 8.92 19.65
CA LEU A 228 21.67 9.47 18.42
C LEU A 228 20.14 9.55 18.56
N THR A 229 19.63 10.72 18.91
CA THR A 229 18.22 10.91 19.31
C THR A 229 17.38 11.73 18.34
N ASP A 230 18.00 12.42 17.36
CA ASP A 230 17.23 13.21 16.41
C ASP A 230 16.45 12.32 15.40
N PRO A 231 15.11 12.27 15.50
CA PRO A 231 14.32 11.37 14.68
C PRO A 231 14.31 11.75 13.19
N ALA A 232 14.50 13.03 12.84
CA ALA A 232 14.49 13.46 11.45
C ALA A 232 15.79 13.03 10.74
N THR A 233 16.95 13.20 11.36
CA THR A 233 18.24 12.70 10.85
C THR A 233 18.27 11.18 10.77
N LEU A 234 17.72 10.46 11.77
CA LEU A 234 17.57 9.01 11.71
C LEU A 234 16.69 8.58 10.53
N ALA A 235 15.56 9.25 10.30
CA ALA A 235 14.64 8.95 9.23
C ALA A 235 15.28 9.21 7.84
N ALA A 236 15.92 10.37 7.66
CA ALA A 236 16.60 10.73 6.41
C ALA A 236 17.74 9.74 6.08
N SER A 237 18.54 9.38 7.10
CA SER A 237 19.66 8.45 6.93
C SER A 237 19.21 7.01 6.64
N ALA A 238 18.14 6.55 7.29
CA ALA A 238 17.54 5.24 7.02
C ALA A 238 16.93 5.18 5.63
N GLN A 239 16.29 6.27 5.17
CA GLN A 239 15.74 6.37 3.81
C GLN A 239 16.88 6.28 2.78
N GLU A 240 17.94 7.04 2.93
CA GLU A 240 19.10 7.03 2.02
C GLU A 240 19.75 5.63 1.92
N VAL A 241 19.99 4.97 3.07
CA VAL A 241 20.54 3.60 3.08
C VAL A 241 19.61 2.62 2.38
N THR A 242 18.30 2.74 2.62
CA THR A 242 17.29 1.91 1.98
C THR A 242 17.29 2.12 0.46
N GLU A 243 17.32 3.36 0.00
CA GLU A 243 17.37 3.71 -1.42
C GLU A 243 18.62 3.16 -2.10
N ARG A 244 19.80 3.30 -1.48
CA ARG A 244 21.06 2.74 -2.01
C ARG A 244 21.03 1.21 -2.13
N LEU A 245 20.44 0.51 -1.16
CA LEU A 245 20.26 -0.93 -1.22
C LEU A 245 19.31 -1.35 -2.34
N LEU A 246 18.21 -0.63 -2.48
CA LEU A 246 17.21 -0.88 -3.51
C LEU A 246 17.74 -0.55 -4.92
N ASP A 247 18.53 0.51 -5.09
CA ASP A 247 19.20 0.83 -6.37
C ASP A 247 20.05 -0.36 -6.87
N GLY A 248 20.86 -0.93 -5.97
CA GLY A 248 21.66 -2.12 -6.30
C GLY A 248 20.79 -3.33 -6.65
N LEU A 249 19.70 -3.56 -5.90
CA LEU A 249 18.75 -4.63 -6.16
C LEU A 249 18.11 -4.51 -7.54
N PHE A 250 17.58 -3.33 -7.88
CA PHE A 250 16.85 -3.15 -9.14
C PHE A 250 17.78 -3.11 -10.34
N ALA A 251 19.01 -2.56 -10.21
CA ALA A 251 20.04 -2.65 -11.25
C ALA A 251 20.40 -4.12 -11.55
N TRP A 252 20.58 -4.93 -10.51
CA TRP A 252 20.79 -6.36 -10.66
C TRP A 252 19.58 -7.07 -11.28
N ALA A 253 18.36 -6.78 -10.83
CA ALA A 253 17.14 -7.39 -11.35
C ALA A 253 16.92 -7.09 -12.83
N ALA A 254 17.17 -5.85 -13.27
CA ALA A 254 17.11 -5.46 -14.68
C ALA A 254 18.12 -6.26 -15.53
N LYS A 255 19.37 -6.36 -15.06
CA LYS A 255 20.43 -7.13 -15.73
C LYS A 255 20.11 -8.62 -15.79
N GLU A 256 19.66 -9.21 -14.68
CA GLU A 256 19.40 -10.65 -14.55
C GLU A 256 18.23 -11.12 -15.41
N THR A 257 17.17 -10.31 -15.48
CA THR A 257 15.96 -10.66 -16.25
C THR A 257 16.03 -10.22 -17.71
N GLY A 258 16.77 -9.15 -18.01
CA GLY A 258 16.78 -8.48 -19.31
C GLY A 258 15.47 -7.76 -19.65
N SER A 259 14.50 -7.71 -18.74
CA SER A 259 13.20 -7.09 -18.97
C SER A 259 13.24 -5.57 -18.77
N ARG A 260 12.56 -4.85 -19.64
CA ARG A 260 12.32 -3.41 -19.51
C ARG A 260 11.03 -3.09 -18.75
N ASN A 261 10.25 -4.11 -18.39
CA ASN A 261 9.06 -4.00 -17.58
C ASN A 261 9.34 -4.49 -16.17
N LEU A 262 8.85 -3.77 -15.19
CA LEU A 262 8.97 -4.10 -13.77
C LEU A 262 7.60 -4.23 -13.12
N VAL A 263 7.45 -5.27 -12.31
CA VAL A 263 6.42 -5.39 -11.28
C VAL A 263 7.10 -5.31 -9.92
N PHE A 264 6.70 -4.35 -9.09
CA PHE A 264 7.24 -4.20 -7.73
C PHE A 264 6.15 -4.48 -6.69
N SER A 265 6.41 -5.40 -5.77
CA SER A 265 5.46 -5.90 -4.76
C SER A 265 6.11 -6.08 -3.39
N GLY A 266 5.31 -6.40 -2.37
CA GLY A 266 5.73 -6.44 -0.96
C GLY A 266 5.55 -5.10 -0.26
N GLY A 267 5.66 -5.08 1.06
CA GLY A 267 5.42 -3.87 1.87
C GLY A 267 6.32 -2.69 1.51
N VAL A 268 7.55 -2.94 1.07
CA VAL A 268 8.52 -1.89 0.69
C VAL A 268 8.09 -1.15 -0.60
N ALA A 269 7.25 -1.75 -1.45
CA ALA A 269 6.68 -1.08 -2.62
C ALA A 269 5.74 0.10 -2.28
N LEU A 270 5.39 0.28 -1.01
CA LEU A 270 4.68 1.46 -0.50
C LEU A 270 5.58 2.70 -0.30
N ASN A 271 6.91 2.54 -0.44
CA ASN A 271 7.86 3.65 -0.35
C ASN A 271 7.85 4.49 -1.65
N CYS A 272 6.93 5.46 -1.69
CA CYS A 272 6.72 6.30 -2.88
C CYS A 272 7.91 7.22 -3.19
N ALA A 273 8.74 7.55 -2.21
CA ALA A 273 9.99 8.29 -2.43
C ALA A 273 10.95 7.45 -3.28
N TYR A 274 11.19 6.21 -2.87
CA TYR A 274 12.02 5.29 -3.66
C TYR A 274 11.41 4.96 -5.02
N ASN A 275 10.10 4.72 -5.11
CA ASN A 275 9.44 4.45 -6.38
C ASN A 275 9.69 5.55 -7.41
N THR A 276 9.73 6.80 -6.96
CA THR A 276 10.05 7.96 -7.80
C THR A 276 11.51 7.94 -8.28
N ARG A 277 12.45 7.66 -7.38
CA ARG A 277 13.89 7.48 -7.71
C ARG A 277 14.08 6.35 -8.73
N LEU A 278 13.42 5.22 -8.51
CA LEU A 278 13.44 4.07 -9.42
C LEU A 278 12.89 4.43 -10.80
N ALA A 279 11.76 5.13 -10.88
CA ALA A 279 11.20 5.56 -12.15
C ALA A 279 12.11 6.54 -12.91
N ARG A 280 12.81 7.43 -12.19
CA ARG A 280 13.79 8.37 -12.79
C ARG A 280 15.11 7.70 -13.18
N SER A 281 15.40 6.50 -12.71
CA SER A 281 16.66 5.81 -13.03
C SER A 281 16.76 5.35 -14.48
N GLY A 282 15.65 5.23 -15.19
CA GLY A 282 15.60 4.72 -16.57
C GLY A 282 15.92 3.22 -16.71
N LEU A 283 16.02 2.47 -15.59
CA LEU A 283 16.26 1.02 -15.62
C LEU A 283 15.10 0.26 -16.28
N PHE A 284 13.87 0.77 -16.10
CA PHE A 284 12.66 0.16 -16.63
C PHE A 284 11.81 1.21 -17.35
N ASP A 285 11.17 0.80 -18.45
CA ASP A 285 10.26 1.67 -19.21
C ASP A 285 8.85 1.68 -18.59
N THR A 286 8.46 0.56 -18.01
CA THR A 286 7.16 0.42 -17.35
C THR A 286 7.35 -0.11 -15.94
N ILE A 287 6.72 0.55 -14.98
CA ILE A 287 6.69 0.10 -13.57
C ILE A 287 5.25 -0.09 -13.15
N TRP A 288 4.90 -1.32 -12.79
CA TRP A 288 3.60 -1.66 -12.22
C TRP A 288 3.72 -1.96 -10.73
N ILE A 289 2.93 -1.25 -9.94
CA ILE A 289 2.75 -1.50 -8.51
C ILE A 289 1.24 -1.61 -8.26
N MET A 290 0.76 -2.74 -7.77
CA MET A 290 -0.65 -2.92 -7.44
C MET A 290 -1.05 -1.95 -6.30
N PRO A 291 -2.29 -1.40 -6.26
CA PRO A 291 -2.72 -0.47 -5.22
C PRO A 291 -2.54 -0.97 -3.78
N SER A 292 -2.59 -2.28 -3.56
CA SER A 292 -2.32 -2.95 -2.29
C SER A 292 -1.14 -3.92 -2.43
N PRO A 293 0.12 -3.45 -2.48
CA PRO A 293 1.27 -4.32 -2.76
C PRO A 293 1.73 -5.13 -1.55
N GLY A 294 1.32 -4.77 -0.31
CA GLY A 294 1.65 -5.48 0.92
C GLY A 294 0.75 -6.70 1.18
N ASP A 295 0.80 -7.23 2.41
CA ASP A 295 0.16 -8.50 2.83
C ASP A 295 -1.34 -8.57 2.55
N ALA A 296 -2.09 -7.47 2.70
CA ALA A 296 -3.50 -7.46 2.35
C ALA A 296 -3.75 -7.79 0.88
N GLY A 297 -2.88 -7.30 -0.03
CA GLY A 297 -2.92 -7.61 -1.46
C GLY A 297 -2.63 -9.07 -1.77
N SER A 298 -1.95 -9.77 -0.86
CA SER A 298 -1.72 -11.20 -0.97
C SER A 298 -3.00 -12.04 -0.90
N SER A 299 -4.14 -11.47 -0.48
CA SER A 299 -5.44 -12.12 -0.65
C SER A 299 -5.79 -12.28 -2.14
N VAL A 300 -5.60 -11.24 -2.96
CA VAL A 300 -5.70 -11.32 -4.43
C VAL A 300 -4.59 -12.21 -4.98
N GLY A 301 -3.37 -11.98 -4.50
CA GLY A 301 -2.19 -12.69 -4.98
C GLY A 301 -2.23 -14.19 -4.75
N SER A 302 -2.77 -14.67 -3.61
CA SER A 302 -2.90 -16.10 -3.33
C SER A 302 -3.86 -16.79 -4.31
N ALA A 303 -5.00 -16.15 -4.59
CA ALA A 303 -5.95 -16.67 -5.56
C ALA A 303 -5.35 -16.69 -6.97
N LEU A 304 -4.62 -15.64 -7.37
CA LEU A 304 -3.95 -15.57 -8.68
C LEU A 304 -2.75 -16.53 -8.80
N ALA A 305 -1.99 -16.76 -7.72
CA ALA A 305 -0.93 -17.75 -7.70
C ALA A 305 -1.47 -19.17 -7.90
N HIS A 306 -2.68 -19.45 -7.42
CA HIS A 306 -3.37 -20.71 -7.64
C HIS A 306 -3.96 -20.81 -9.04
N LEU A 307 -4.55 -19.72 -9.55
CA LEU A 307 -5.12 -19.64 -10.90
C LEU A 307 -4.03 -19.75 -11.97
N GLY A 308 -2.85 -19.16 -11.74
CA GLY A 308 -1.68 -19.28 -12.60
C GLY A 308 -1.79 -18.55 -13.95
N ARG A 309 -2.58 -17.49 -14.04
CA ARG A 309 -2.78 -16.71 -15.29
C ARG A 309 -3.20 -15.27 -15.02
N HIS A 310 -3.01 -14.43 -16.05
CA HIS A 310 -3.44 -13.04 -16.02
C HIS A 310 -4.95 -12.89 -15.93
N ILE A 311 -5.37 -11.85 -15.22
CA ILE A 311 -6.74 -11.34 -15.22
C ILE A 311 -6.76 -9.91 -15.75
N ARG A 312 -7.91 -9.48 -16.24
CA ARG A 312 -8.12 -8.07 -16.51
C ARG A 312 -8.24 -7.32 -15.17
N TRP A 313 -7.32 -6.38 -14.92
CA TRP A 313 -7.39 -5.54 -13.71
C TRP A 313 -8.60 -4.60 -13.77
N PRO A 314 -9.57 -4.71 -12.85
CA PRO A 314 -10.79 -3.90 -12.91
C PRO A 314 -10.63 -2.50 -12.29
N GLY A 315 -9.49 -2.21 -11.69
CA GLY A 315 -9.26 -0.99 -10.92
C GLY A 315 -9.23 -1.24 -9.40
N PRO A 316 -9.04 -0.18 -8.60
CA PRO A 316 -8.87 -0.31 -7.14
C PRO A 316 -10.19 -0.39 -6.37
N TYR A 317 -11.33 -0.08 -6.99
CA TYR A 317 -12.64 0.01 -6.33
C TYR A 317 -13.29 -1.38 -6.28
N LEU A 318 -13.00 -2.14 -5.23
CA LEU A 318 -13.33 -3.56 -5.11
C LEU A 318 -14.04 -3.92 -3.80
N GLY A 319 -14.11 -2.97 -2.86
CA GLY A 319 -14.65 -3.21 -1.53
C GLY A 319 -16.14 -2.99 -1.42
N HIS A 320 -16.61 -2.78 -0.20
CA HIS A 320 -18.02 -2.52 0.12
C HIS A 320 -18.60 -1.36 -0.69
N ASP A 321 -19.76 -1.60 -1.30
CA ASP A 321 -20.46 -0.59 -2.09
C ASP A 321 -21.42 0.23 -1.22
N ILE A 322 -21.36 1.54 -1.36
CA ILE A 322 -22.37 2.45 -0.85
C ILE A 322 -23.17 2.95 -2.06
N GLU A 323 -24.38 2.44 -2.23
CA GLU A 323 -25.29 2.72 -3.35
C GLU A 323 -25.80 4.16 -3.33
N ARG A 324 -24.91 5.12 -3.13
CA ARG A 324 -25.19 6.54 -3.13
C ARG A 324 -24.38 7.20 -4.22
N GLN A 325 -25.01 8.03 -5.01
CA GLN A 325 -24.32 8.87 -5.99
C GLN A 325 -24.47 10.33 -5.55
N PRO A 326 -23.41 10.94 -4.98
CA PRO A 326 -23.43 12.34 -4.61
C PRO A 326 -23.52 13.22 -5.86
N ASP A 327 -24.10 14.42 -5.70
CA ASP A 327 -24.13 15.42 -6.76
C ASP A 327 -22.78 16.16 -6.83
N PRO A 328 -22.06 16.13 -7.96
CA PRO A 328 -20.81 16.86 -8.12
C PRO A 328 -20.97 18.38 -7.96
N GLU A 329 -22.14 18.93 -8.28
CA GLU A 329 -22.42 20.37 -8.16
C GLU A 329 -22.64 20.78 -6.69
N ASP A 330 -23.29 19.95 -5.85
CA ASP A 330 -23.35 20.19 -4.41
C ASP A 330 -21.96 20.12 -3.77
N ALA A 331 -21.17 19.09 -4.14
CA ALA A 331 -19.78 18.97 -3.69
C ALA A 331 -18.94 20.21 -4.06
N PHE A 332 -19.05 20.67 -5.30
CA PHE A 332 -18.36 21.86 -5.78
C PHE A 332 -18.75 23.11 -4.98
N LYS A 333 -20.06 23.38 -4.80
CA LYS A 333 -20.55 24.55 -4.05
C LYS A 333 -20.03 24.59 -2.61
N ARG A 334 -19.92 23.44 -1.96
CA ARG A 334 -19.38 23.32 -0.60
C ARG A 334 -17.87 23.60 -0.56
N LEU A 335 -17.11 23.01 -1.50
CA LEU A 335 -15.66 23.23 -1.59
C LEU A 335 -15.31 24.70 -1.82
N ILE A 336 -16.06 25.40 -2.69
CA ILE A 336 -15.85 26.85 -2.96
C ILE A 336 -16.13 27.69 -1.72
N ARG A 337 -17.06 27.28 -0.84
CA ARG A 337 -17.29 27.92 0.47
C ARG A 337 -16.18 27.60 1.49
N GLY A 338 -15.18 26.82 1.10
CA GLY A 338 -14.08 26.40 1.96
C GLY A 338 -14.44 25.27 2.94
N GLU A 339 -15.54 24.52 2.71
CA GLU A 339 -15.88 23.37 3.53
C GLU A 339 -14.89 22.21 3.25
N VAL A 340 -14.63 21.38 4.29
CA VAL A 340 -13.98 20.08 4.14
C VAL A 340 -15.10 19.05 3.97
N LEU A 341 -15.05 18.23 2.93
CA LEU A 341 -16.05 17.24 2.62
C LEU A 341 -15.60 15.83 2.95
N ALA A 342 -16.46 15.04 3.59
CA ALA A 342 -16.34 13.60 3.65
C ALA A 342 -17.07 12.99 2.45
N LEU A 343 -16.33 12.30 1.58
CA LEU A 343 -16.88 11.61 0.43
C LEU A 343 -16.91 10.10 0.69
N ALA A 344 -18.13 9.51 0.68
CA ALA A 344 -18.37 8.11 0.92
C ALA A 344 -19.44 7.57 -0.02
N HIS A 345 -19.03 7.01 -1.17
CA HIS A 345 -19.94 6.49 -2.20
C HIS A 345 -19.29 5.35 -2.98
N GLY A 346 -20.10 4.61 -3.75
CA GLY A 346 -19.63 3.53 -4.59
C GLY A 346 -18.77 2.50 -3.85
N GLN A 347 -18.06 1.67 -4.58
CA GLN A 347 -17.18 0.66 -4.02
C GLN A 347 -15.95 1.28 -3.35
N ALA A 348 -15.63 0.81 -2.13
CA ALA A 348 -14.44 1.24 -1.41
C ALA A 348 -13.16 0.79 -2.12
N GLU A 349 -12.10 1.58 -2.00
CA GLU A 349 -10.79 1.26 -2.55
C GLU A 349 -10.17 0.04 -1.85
N PHE A 350 -9.58 -0.88 -2.60
CA PHE A 350 -8.73 -1.95 -2.08
C PHE A 350 -7.28 -1.48 -2.05
N GLY A 351 -6.75 -1.25 -0.85
CA GLY A 351 -5.41 -0.73 -0.60
C GLY A 351 -5.38 0.27 0.57
N PRO A 352 -4.19 0.71 1.00
CA PRO A 352 -4.03 1.58 2.14
C PRO A 352 -4.32 3.06 1.84
N ARG A 353 -4.60 3.41 0.57
CA ARG A 353 -4.82 4.79 0.13
C ARG A 353 -6.29 5.04 -0.15
N ALA A 354 -6.79 6.20 0.26
CA ALA A 354 -8.09 6.70 -0.19
C ALA A 354 -7.91 7.34 -1.57
N LEU A 355 -8.68 6.87 -2.53
CA LEU A 355 -8.58 7.27 -3.93
C LEU A 355 -9.84 7.99 -4.43
N GLY A 356 -10.67 8.45 -3.50
CA GLY A 356 -11.81 9.29 -3.78
C GLY A 356 -13.17 8.74 -3.33
N ASN A 357 -13.30 7.44 -3.10
CA ASN A 357 -14.58 6.86 -2.68
C ASN A 357 -14.74 6.80 -1.14
N ARG A 358 -13.65 6.90 -0.39
CA ARG A 358 -13.62 7.02 1.08
C ARG A 358 -12.62 8.10 1.48
N SER A 359 -12.89 9.34 1.08
CA SER A 359 -11.96 10.47 1.13
C SER A 359 -12.47 11.65 1.93
N LEU A 360 -11.55 12.40 2.53
CA LEU A 360 -11.76 13.80 2.88
C LEU A 360 -11.16 14.67 1.76
N LEU A 361 -11.97 15.57 1.22
CA LEU A 361 -11.59 16.50 0.17
C LEU A 361 -11.63 17.94 0.70
N ALA A 362 -10.70 18.78 0.24
CA ALA A 362 -10.70 20.21 0.53
C ALA A 362 -10.08 21.01 -0.63
N ASP A 363 -10.41 22.28 -0.71
CA ASP A 363 -9.74 23.26 -1.58
C ASP A 363 -8.26 23.39 -1.14
N PRO A 364 -7.26 23.12 -2.01
CA PRO A 364 -5.85 23.19 -1.64
C PRO A 364 -5.28 24.62 -1.64
N ARG A 365 -5.99 25.62 -2.17
CA ARG A 365 -5.50 27.00 -2.37
C ARG A 365 -5.35 27.79 -1.04
N PRO A 366 -6.29 27.73 -0.07
CA PRO A 366 -6.11 28.45 1.19
C PRO A 366 -4.96 27.90 2.00
N ALA A 367 -4.04 28.75 2.47
CA ALA A 367 -2.92 28.35 3.33
C ALA A 367 -3.37 27.65 4.63
N THR A 368 -4.60 27.89 5.09
CA THR A 368 -5.19 27.27 6.29
C THR A 368 -5.71 25.85 6.06
N ALA A 369 -5.87 25.40 4.81
CA ALA A 369 -6.48 24.11 4.48
C ALA A 369 -5.71 22.94 5.12
N LYS A 370 -4.38 22.95 5.04
CA LYS A 370 -3.52 21.91 5.67
C LYS A 370 -3.75 21.80 7.17
N ARG A 371 -3.77 22.94 7.88
CA ARG A 371 -4.00 22.97 9.33
C ARG A 371 -5.38 22.42 9.68
N ARG A 372 -6.43 22.93 9.02
CA ARG A 372 -7.81 22.51 9.27
C ARG A 372 -8.03 21.01 9.08
N VAL A 373 -7.50 20.44 7.99
CA VAL A 373 -7.63 19.00 7.76
C VAL A 373 -6.79 18.18 8.74
N ASN A 374 -5.60 18.65 9.17
CA ASN A 374 -4.81 17.98 10.20
C ASN A 374 -5.50 17.96 11.57
N GLU A 375 -6.21 19.04 11.94
CA GLU A 375 -7.02 19.12 13.16
C GLU A 375 -8.13 18.05 13.16
N ILE A 376 -8.86 17.91 12.04
CA ILE A 376 -9.87 16.86 11.84
C ILE A 376 -9.24 15.48 11.98
N LYS A 377 -8.09 15.27 11.36
CA LYS A 377 -7.36 13.99 11.34
C LYS A 377 -6.69 13.65 12.66
N ARG A 378 -6.54 14.60 13.58
CA ARG A 378 -5.82 14.47 14.88
C ARG A 378 -4.42 13.88 14.68
N ARG A 379 -3.66 14.41 13.72
CA ARG A 379 -2.35 13.89 13.35
C ARG A 379 -1.25 14.96 13.37
N GLU A 380 -0.03 14.53 13.21
CA GLU A 380 1.17 15.35 13.25
C GLU A 380 1.10 16.47 12.18
N PRO A 381 1.36 17.75 12.54
CA PRO A 381 1.25 18.89 11.62
C PRO A 381 2.20 18.84 10.42
N PHE A 382 3.36 18.16 10.57
CA PHE A 382 4.36 18.06 9.51
C PHE A 382 3.90 17.19 8.33
N ARG A 383 2.93 16.30 8.52
CA ARG A 383 2.48 15.37 7.47
C ARG A 383 1.82 16.12 6.31
N PRO A 384 2.26 15.87 5.06
CA PRO A 384 1.64 16.46 3.89
C PRO A 384 0.32 15.76 3.55
N PHE A 385 -0.48 16.41 2.70
CA PHE A 385 -1.63 15.82 2.03
C PHE A 385 -1.29 15.56 0.57
N ALA A 386 -2.02 14.63 -0.03
CA ALA A 386 -1.89 14.31 -1.44
C ALA A 386 -2.82 15.20 -2.27
N PRO A 387 -2.38 15.76 -3.40
CA PRO A 387 -3.28 16.28 -4.41
C PRO A 387 -3.93 15.13 -5.17
N ILE A 388 -5.24 15.26 -5.47
CA ILE A 388 -5.88 14.57 -6.56
C ILE A 388 -6.06 15.58 -7.70
N VAL A 389 -5.52 15.27 -8.87
CA VAL A 389 -5.43 16.21 -10.00
C VAL A 389 -5.98 15.55 -11.26
N LEU A 390 -6.59 16.34 -12.14
CA LEU A 390 -6.97 15.91 -13.49
C LEU A 390 -5.72 15.39 -14.22
N GLU A 391 -5.79 14.19 -14.80
CA GLU A 391 -4.66 13.51 -15.44
C GLU A 391 -4.02 14.36 -16.53
N GLU A 392 -4.83 15.03 -17.36
CA GLU A 392 -4.41 15.92 -18.43
C GLU A 392 -3.70 17.19 -17.95
N HIS A 393 -3.84 17.56 -16.68
CA HIS A 393 -3.18 18.73 -16.08
C HIS A 393 -2.00 18.37 -15.18
N ALA A 394 -1.80 17.10 -14.83
CA ALA A 394 -0.86 16.69 -13.81
C ALA A 394 0.58 17.18 -14.06
N HIS A 395 1.07 17.03 -15.29
CA HIS A 395 2.42 17.44 -15.68
C HIS A 395 2.62 18.97 -15.80
N ALA A 396 1.55 19.75 -15.89
CA ALA A 396 1.63 21.20 -15.84
C ALA A 396 1.92 21.71 -14.41
N TYR A 397 1.51 20.94 -13.38
CA TYR A 397 1.66 21.32 -11.98
C TYR A 397 2.78 20.56 -11.26
N PHE A 398 3.08 19.33 -11.70
CA PHE A 398 4.07 18.48 -11.05
C PHE A 398 5.05 17.88 -12.07
N ASP A 399 6.33 17.87 -11.72
CA ASP A 399 7.34 17.06 -12.42
C ASP A 399 7.22 15.60 -11.94
N LEU A 400 6.40 14.81 -12.64
CA LEU A 400 6.17 13.40 -12.36
C LEU A 400 7.14 12.52 -13.15
N PRO A 401 7.67 11.44 -12.55
CA PRO A 401 8.57 10.50 -13.23
C PRO A 401 7.85 9.50 -14.14
N VAL A 402 6.52 9.49 -14.12
CA VAL A 402 5.64 8.56 -14.83
C VAL A 402 4.52 9.32 -15.53
N PRO A 403 3.95 8.79 -16.63
CA PRO A 403 2.85 9.47 -17.33
C PRO A 403 1.62 9.69 -16.45
N THR A 404 1.29 8.71 -15.60
CA THR A 404 0.13 8.76 -14.69
C THR A 404 0.46 8.14 -13.33
N SER A 405 -0.23 8.59 -12.28
CA SER A 405 -0.07 8.09 -10.90
C SER A 405 -1.44 7.89 -10.23
N PRO A 406 -2.27 6.94 -10.69
CA PRO A 406 -3.65 6.83 -10.23
C PRO A 406 -3.78 6.34 -8.79
N TYR A 407 -2.74 5.73 -8.21
CA TYR A 407 -2.78 5.05 -6.91
C TYR A 407 -1.86 5.67 -5.85
N MET A 408 -1.40 6.93 -6.05
CA MET A 408 -0.49 7.62 -5.11
C MET A 408 0.82 6.86 -4.85
N GLN A 409 1.40 6.24 -5.87
CA GLN A 409 2.60 5.40 -5.74
C GLN A 409 3.89 6.15 -6.04
N PHE A 410 3.78 7.36 -6.58
CA PHE A 410 4.89 8.21 -6.96
C PHE A 410 4.76 9.61 -6.39
N VAL A 411 5.91 10.25 -6.22
CA VAL A 411 6.04 11.63 -5.78
C VAL A 411 6.43 12.49 -6.98
N GLY A 412 5.76 13.62 -7.14
CA GLY A 412 6.13 14.65 -8.11
C GLY A 412 6.67 15.89 -7.40
N THR A 413 7.64 16.58 -7.99
CA THR A 413 8.08 17.89 -7.52
C THR A 413 7.09 18.94 -8.03
N ALA A 414 6.52 19.74 -7.15
CA ALA A 414 5.61 20.83 -7.54
C ALA A 414 6.39 21.89 -8.32
N ARG A 415 5.84 22.35 -9.45
CA ARG A 415 6.47 23.41 -10.26
C ARG A 415 6.38 24.76 -9.59
N ASP A 416 5.32 25.00 -8.82
CA ASP A 416 5.15 26.14 -7.92
C ASP A 416 4.68 25.67 -6.54
N PRO A 417 5.61 25.32 -5.65
CA PRO A 417 5.26 24.86 -4.29
C PRO A 417 4.51 25.92 -3.48
N GLY A 418 4.74 27.23 -3.76
CA GLY A 418 4.11 28.33 -3.05
C GLY A 418 2.62 28.47 -3.32
N ALA A 419 2.17 28.12 -4.53
CA ALA A 419 0.77 28.24 -4.92
C ALA A 419 -0.17 27.24 -4.22
N HIS A 420 0.35 26.07 -3.76
CA HIS A 420 -0.48 24.98 -3.24
C HIS A 420 0.13 24.32 -2.00
N LEU A 421 0.50 25.13 -1.00
CA LEU A 421 1.15 24.69 0.25
C LEU A 421 0.41 23.57 1.00
N ALA A 422 -0.91 23.48 0.85
CA ALA A 422 -1.71 22.46 1.53
C ALA A 422 -1.40 21.03 1.05
N VAL A 423 -0.95 20.86 -0.18
CA VAL A 423 -0.64 19.57 -0.80
C VAL A 423 0.86 19.37 -1.08
N CYS A 424 1.71 20.35 -0.75
CA CYS A 424 3.14 20.23 -0.87
C CYS A 424 3.79 19.90 0.47
N HIS A 425 4.82 19.05 0.42
CA HIS A 425 5.70 18.75 1.53
C HIS A 425 6.76 19.86 1.68
N VAL A 426 7.55 19.82 2.77
CA VAL A 426 8.57 20.83 3.06
C VAL A 426 9.65 20.94 1.98
N ASP A 427 9.94 19.86 1.30
CA ASP A 427 10.90 19.75 0.18
C ASP A 427 10.31 20.11 -1.19
N GLY A 428 9.07 20.62 -1.23
CA GLY A 428 8.36 20.95 -2.47
C GLY A 428 7.79 19.75 -3.22
N THR A 429 7.84 18.55 -2.64
CA THR A 429 7.30 17.36 -3.27
C THR A 429 5.84 17.09 -2.89
N SER A 430 5.16 16.29 -3.68
CA SER A 430 3.77 15.87 -3.47
C SER A 430 3.56 14.43 -3.92
N ARG A 431 2.86 13.62 -3.12
CA ARG A 431 2.42 12.27 -3.52
C ARG A 431 1.15 12.39 -4.35
N VAL A 432 1.31 12.46 -5.67
CA VAL A 432 0.24 12.83 -6.59
C VAL A 432 -0.69 11.65 -6.88
N GLN A 433 -2.00 11.93 -6.90
CA GLN A 433 -3.00 11.06 -7.51
C GLN A 433 -3.50 11.71 -8.79
N THR A 434 -3.32 11.06 -9.94
CA THR A 434 -3.99 11.45 -11.18
C THR A 434 -5.35 10.77 -11.29
N VAL A 435 -6.33 11.44 -11.88
CA VAL A 435 -7.65 10.88 -12.14
C VAL A 435 -8.12 11.24 -13.53
N ASN A 436 -8.69 10.27 -14.23
CA ASN A 436 -9.39 10.45 -15.49
C ASN A 436 -10.84 9.97 -15.41
N ARG A 437 -11.63 10.27 -16.43
CA ARG A 437 -13.07 9.98 -16.48
C ARG A 437 -13.41 8.48 -16.36
N ARG A 438 -12.52 7.58 -16.83
CA ARG A 438 -12.76 6.13 -16.79
C ARG A 438 -12.53 5.56 -15.40
N GLN A 439 -11.53 6.10 -14.68
CA GLN A 439 -11.17 5.63 -13.34
C GLN A 439 -12.20 6.03 -12.28
N ASN A 440 -12.59 7.32 -12.30
CA ASN A 440 -13.58 7.85 -11.35
C ASN A 440 -14.38 8.99 -12.00
N PRO A 441 -15.55 8.71 -12.59
CA PRO A 441 -16.37 9.71 -13.28
C PRO A 441 -16.82 10.87 -12.39
N PHE A 442 -17.15 10.57 -11.12
CA PHE A 442 -17.57 11.59 -10.15
C PHE A 442 -16.46 12.60 -9.87
N LEU A 443 -15.29 12.10 -9.45
CA LEU A 443 -14.15 12.96 -9.16
C LEU A 443 -13.68 13.74 -10.38
N TYR A 444 -13.67 13.12 -11.55
CA TYR A 444 -13.32 13.80 -12.78
C TYR A 444 -14.27 14.97 -13.07
N THR A 445 -15.59 14.78 -12.93
CA THR A 445 -16.58 15.82 -13.13
C THR A 445 -16.44 16.94 -12.10
N LEU A 446 -16.25 16.58 -10.82
CA LEU A 446 -16.03 17.55 -9.74
C LEU A 446 -14.77 18.40 -9.98
N LEU A 447 -13.66 17.75 -10.30
CA LEU A 447 -12.38 18.44 -10.56
C LEU A 447 -12.44 19.33 -11.80
N ARG A 448 -13.10 18.90 -12.86
CA ARG A 448 -13.34 19.74 -14.03
C ARG A 448 -14.13 20.99 -13.67
N ARG A 449 -15.26 20.83 -12.97
CA ARG A 449 -16.09 21.96 -12.53
C ARG A 449 -15.31 22.91 -11.61
N PHE A 450 -14.49 22.36 -10.71
CA PHE A 450 -13.64 23.13 -9.82
C PHE A 450 -12.57 23.91 -10.59
N ASN A 451 -11.93 23.30 -11.60
CA ASN A 451 -10.96 23.94 -12.46
C ASN A 451 -11.57 25.07 -13.31
N GLU A 452 -12.75 24.85 -13.90
CA GLU A 452 -13.46 25.86 -14.71
C GLU A 452 -13.72 27.13 -13.92
N GLU A 453 -14.05 27.03 -12.64
CA GLU A 453 -14.33 28.19 -11.77
C GLU A 453 -13.09 28.84 -11.20
N THR A 454 -12.05 28.04 -10.89
CA THR A 454 -10.95 28.48 -10.03
C THR A 454 -9.60 28.54 -10.73
N GLY A 455 -9.48 27.93 -11.89
CA GLY A 455 -8.20 27.71 -12.59
C GLY A 455 -7.31 26.65 -11.88
N CYS A 456 -7.83 25.95 -10.85
CA CYS A 456 -7.08 24.94 -10.12
C CYS A 456 -7.63 23.53 -10.43
N PRO A 457 -6.89 22.67 -11.17
CA PRO A 457 -7.38 21.37 -11.58
C PRO A 457 -7.21 20.28 -10.52
N MET A 458 -7.08 20.63 -9.23
CA MET A 458 -6.79 19.68 -8.16
C MET A 458 -7.55 19.99 -6.88
N LEU A 459 -7.70 18.98 -6.04
CA LEU A 459 -8.18 19.06 -4.64
C LEU A 459 -7.17 18.38 -3.71
N LEU A 460 -7.16 18.80 -2.43
CA LEU A 460 -6.55 18.04 -1.37
C LEU A 460 -7.34 16.77 -1.13
N ASN A 461 -6.68 15.60 -1.13
CA ASN A 461 -7.26 14.30 -0.85
C ASN A 461 -6.54 13.62 0.33
N THR A 462 -7.32 13.10 1.27
CA THR A 462 -6.83 12.24 2.34
C THR A 462 -7.90 11.23 2.76
N SER A 463 -7.47 10.17 3.46
CA SER A 463 -8.36 9.08 3.89
C SER A 463 -9.45 9.55 4.87
N LEU A 464 -10.66 9.03 4.68
CA LEU A 464 -11.81 9.26 5.57
C LEU A 464 -11.69 8.41 6.83
N ASN A 465 -10.85 8.86 7.77
CA ASN A 465 -10.63 8.30 9.10
C ASN A 465 -9.84 9.30 9.95
N ILE A 466 -9.75 9.10 11.25
CA ILE A 466 -8.78 9.76 12.12
C ILE A 466 -7.54 8.87 12.34
N LYS A 467 -6.50 9.42 12.99
CA LYS A 467 -5.29 8.66 13.36
C LYS A 467 -5.66 7.42 14.19
N GLY A 468 -5.11 6.28 13.84
CA GLY A 468 -5.32 5.00 14.54
C GLY A 468 -6.59 4.24 14.17
N GLU A 469 -7.47 4.81 13.36
CA GLU A 469 -8.67 4.13 12.88
C GLU A 469 -8.53 3.58 11.46
N PRO A 470 -9.19 2.46 11.13
CA PRO A 470 -9.38 2.03 9.76
C PRO A 470 -10.17 3.04 8.93
N LEU A 471 -9.97 2.98 7.61
CA LEU A 471 -10.79 3.73 6.67
C LEU A 471 -12.29 3.43 6.89
N VAL A 472 -13.14 4.45 6.80
CA VAL A 472 -14.61 4.29 6.80
C VAL A 472 -15.01 3.26 5.75
N ASN A 473 -15.97 2.40 6.05
CA ASN A 473 -16.42 1.34 5.16
C ASN A 473 -17.85 1.54 4.68
N THR A 474 -18.81 1.67 5.60
CA THR A 474 -20.23 1.74 5.31
C THR A 474 -20.79 3.16 5.38
N ALA A 475 -22.05 3.35 4.91
CA ALA A 475 -22.75 4.62 5.03
C ALA A 475 -22.94 5.05 6.49
N GLU A 476 -23.19 4.09 7.39
CA GLU A 476 -23.34 4.32 8.82
C GLU A 476 -22.02 4.79 9.46
N ASP A 477 -20.89 4.18 9.06
CA ASP A 477 -19.56 4.62 9.50
C ASP A 477 -19.29 6.06 9.05
N ALA A 478 -19.65 6.41 7.81
CA ALA A 478 -19.48 7.74 7.26
C ALA A 478 -20.37 8.76 7.95
N ALA A 479 -21.65 8.45 8.19
CA ALA A 479 -22.58 9.30 8.90
C ALA A 479 -22.11 9.55 10.36
N ARG A 480 -21.61 8.49 11.04
CA ARG A 480 -21.03 8.61 12.39
C ARG A 480 -19.83 9.54 12.39
N PHE A 481 -18.92 9.38 11.40
CA PHE A 481 -17.76 10.24 11.25
C PHE A 481 -18.17 11.70 11.04
N GLY A 482 -19.10 11.96 10.13
CA GLY A 482 -19.61 13.31 9.86
C GLY A 482 -20.20 13.97 11.09
N LYS A 483 -21.01 13.24 11.86
CA LYS A 483 -21.63 13.72 13.11
C LYS A 483 -20.57 14.03 14.18
N LEU A 484 -19.58 13.17 14.37
CA LEU A 484 -18.53 13.33 15.39
C LEU A 484 -17.61 14.51 15.11
N HIS A 485 -17.37 14.83 13.86
CA HIS A 485 -16.40 15.84 13.44
C HIS A 485 -17.03 17.10 12.83
N GLY A 486 -18.37 17.17 12.77
CA GLY A 486 -19.08 18.31 12.20
C GLY A 486 -18.80 18.52 10.70
N ILE A 487 -18.62 17.42 9.94
CA ILE A 487 -18.25 17.45 8.53
C ILE A 487 -19.39 16.93 7.68
N PRO A 488 -19.78 17.65 6.60
CA PRO A 488 -20.79 17.16 5.69
C PRO A 488 -20.29 15.88 4.98
N VAL A 489 -21.19 14.89 4.90
CA VAL A 489 -20.94 13.60 4.22
C VAL A 489 -21.77 13.53 2.95
N LEU A 490 -21.10 13.32 1.82
CA LEU A 490 -21.71 13.15 0.50
C LEU A 490 -21.53 11.72 0.01
#